data_17e85a25b37c8e32f35aafa6aacb4b69
#
_entry.id   17e85a25b37c8e32f35aafa6aacb4b69
#
_cell.length_a   1.000
_cell.length_b   1.000
_cell.length_c   1.000
_cell.angle_alpha   90.00
_cell.angle_beta   90.00
_cell.angle_gamma   90.00
#
_symmetry.space_group_name_H-M   'P 1'
#
loop_
_entity.id
_entity.type
_entity.pdbx_description
1 polymer ?
#
loop_
_entity_poly.entity_id
_entity_poly.type
_entity_poly.pdbx_seq_one_letter_code
_entity_poly.pdbx_strand_id
1 'polypeptide(L)'
;MLAPVAITETFAVAKSLSWDDYAQAAKLDFGMVVSLLPDGEKLDALTSAQAMQAASEAGMAFAHVPTATHEVFADETVSALRRILAQTPGPVLAMCASGQRAAIVWAAATARAAPVGHVLDKLAKAGFDLAFLRDDLEAQAHRETWQGAEGQPAATLVAA
;
A
#
# COMPACT_ATOMS: atom_id res chain seq x y z
N MET A 1 -14.72 13.62 2.94
CA MET A 1 -15.44 12.35 3.05
C MET A 1 -14.62 11.19 2.50
N LEU A 2 -14.56 10.10 3.22
CA LEU A 2 -13.81 8.92 2.79
C LEU A 2 -14.45 8.25 1.58
N ALA A 3 -13.64 7.97 0.56
CA ALA A 3 -14.10 7.29 -0.64
C ALA A 3 -13.06 6.26 -1.07
N PRO A 4 -12.99 5.12 -0.36
CA PRO A 4 -12.00 4.10 -0.69
C PRO A 4 -12.34 3.41 -2.01
N VAL A 5 -11.29 3.07 -2.75
CA VAL A 5 -11.43 2.33 -4.00
C VAL A 5 -10.88 0.92 -3.77
N ALA A 6 -11.75 -0.06 -3.80
CA ALA A 6 -11.36 -1.45 -3.59
C ALA A 6 -10.56 -1.97 -4.78
N ILE A 7 -9.40 -2.55 -4.51
CA ILE A 7 -8.59 -3.24 -5.51
C ILE A 7 -8.86 -4.74 -5.41
N THR A 8 -8.90 -5.26 -4.18
CA THR A 8 -9.29 -6.64 -3.88
C THR A 8 -10.28 -6.63 -2.74
N GLU A 9 -10.74 -7.80 -2.30
CA GLU A 9 -11.63 -7.90 -1.15
C GLU A 9 -10.96 -7.45 0.15
N THR A 10 -9.62 -7.48 0.20
CA THR A 10 -8.88 -7.18 1.41
C THR A 10 -7.96 -5.98 1.28
N PHE A 11 -8.00 -5.27 0.16
CA PHE A 11 -7.14 -4.11 -0.04
C PHE A 11 -7.85 -3.01 -0.80
N ALA A 12 -7.83 -1.81 -0.26
CA ALA A 12 -8.38 -0.62 -0.91
C ALA A 12 -7.40 0.53 -0.80
N VAL A 13 -7.56 1.52 -1.67
CA VAL A 13 -6.73 2.72 -1.66
C VAL A 13 -7.60 3.96 -1.53
N ALA A 14 -7.02 5.03 -1.01
CA ALA A 14 -7.72 6.31 -0.83
C ALA A 14 -6.73 7.47 -0.92
N LYS A 15 -7.28 8.66 -1.15
CA LYS A 15 -6.51 9.89 -0.96
C LYS A 15 -6.29 10.10 0.55
N SER A 16 -5.49 11.12 0.91
CA SER A 16 -5.17 11.38 2.31
C SER A 16 -6.44 11.50 3.16
N LEU A 17 -6.39 10.89 4.34
CA LEU A 17 -7.53 10.82 5.24
C LEU A 17 -7.54 12.00 6.22
N SER A 18 -8.73 12.55 6.46
CA SER A 18 -8.94 13.48 7.56
C SER A 18 -9.13 12.69 8.87
N TRP A 19 -9.16 13.39 9.99
CA TRP A 19 -9.41 12.73 11.29
C TRP A 19 -10.71 11.93 11.28
N ASP A 20 -11.79 12.54 10.78
CA ASP A 20 -13.09 11.87 10.71
C ASP A 20 -13.08 10.66 9.78
N ASP A 21 -12.26 10.68 8.74
CA ASP A 21 -12.17 9.57 7.80
C ASP A 21 -11.69 8.28 8.49
N TYR A 22 -10.86 8.39 9.53
CA TYR A 22 -10.41 7.21 10.28
C TYR A 22 -11.58 6.52 10.97
N ALA A 23 -12.50 7.29 11.58
CA ALA A 23 -13.68 6.68 12.18
C ALA A 23 -14.56 6.02 11.13
N GLN A 24 -14.67 6.63 9.94
CA GLN A 24 -15.45 6.05 8.85
C GLN A 24 -14.80 4.76 8.33
N ALA A 25 -13.48 4.73 8.22
CA ALA A 25 -12.77 3.53 7.79
C ALA A 25 -13.01 2.37 8.76
N ALA A 26 -13.00 2.65 10.05
CA ALA A 26 -13.29 1.62 11.06
C ALA A 26 -14.70 1.06 10.89
N LYS A 27 -15.67 1.91 10.56
CA LYS A 27 -17.06 1.47 10.32
C LYS A 27 -17.19 0.62 9.05
N LEU A 28 -16.25 0.75 8.13
CA LEU A 28 -16.20 -0.06 6.92
C LEU A 28 -15.38 -1.33 7.11
N ASP A 29 -15.06 -1.65 8.36
CA ASP A 29 -14.35 -2.86 8.76
C ASP A 29 -12.87 -2.94 8.34
N PHE A 30 -12.26 -1.81 8.00
CA PHE A 30 -10.82 -1.79 7.82
C PHE A 30 -10.14 -1.94 9.18
N GLY A 31 -9.18 -2.85 9.26
CA GLY A 31 -8.43 -3.08 10.50
C GLY A 31 -7.09 -2.38 10.54
N MET A 32 -6.60 -1.90 9.39
CA MET A 32 -5.29 -1.30 9.25
C MET A 32 -5.34 -0.18 8.23
N VAL A 33 -4.69 0.93 8.54
CA VAL A 33 -4.41 1.99 7.56
C VAL A 33 -2.91 2.05 7.34
N VAL A 34 -2.50 2.03 6.08
CA VAL A 34 -1.10 2.24 5.70
C VAL A 34 -1.01 3.60 5.04
N SER A 35 -0.21 4.49 5.60
CA SER A 35 0.04 5.79 5.00
C SER A 35 1.35 5.75 4.23
N LEU A 36 1.28 6.03 2.93
CA LEU A 36 2.46 6.18 2.08
C LEU A 36 2.85 7.65 1.91
N LEU A 37 2.14 8.54 2.55
CA LEU A 37 2.34 9.97 2.39
C LEU A 37 3.46 10.47 3.30
N PRO A 38 4.56 11.00 2.75
CA PRO A 38 5.59 11.61 3.59
C PRO A 38 5.03 12.84 4.32
N ASP A 39 5.47 13.02 5.57
CA ASP A 39 5.07 14.19 6.35
C ASP A 39 5.56 15.45 5.64
N GLY A 40 4.69 16.45 5.56
CA GLY A 40 5.00 17.72 4.93
C GLY A 40 4.82 17.79 3.43
N GLU A 41 4.60 16.65 2.76
CA GLU A 41 4.39 16.66 1.31
C GLU A 41 3.08 17.37 0.95
N LYS A 42 2.05 17.21 1.76
CA LYS A 42 0.75 17.82 1.55
C LYS A 42 0.41 18.59 2.82
N LEU A 43 0.42 19.91 2.71
CA LEU A 43 0.38 20.80 3.87
C LEU A 43 -0.89 20.69 4.72
N ASP A 44 -2.01 20.37 4.09
CA ASP A 44 -3.28 20.27 4.82
C ASP A 44 -3.60 18.85 5.26
N ALA A 45 -2.68 17.92 5.05
CA ALA A 45 -2.87 16.54 5.50
C ALA A 45 -2.39 16.39 6.95
N LEU A 46 -2.95 15.41 7.65
CA LEU A 46 -2.47 15.03 8.98
C LEU A 46 -1.03 14.55 8.87
N THR A 47 -0.23 14.86 9.88
CA THR A 47 1.10 14.24 10.00
C THR A 47 0.93 12.78 10.36
N SER A 48 2.01 11.98 10.20
CA SER A 48 1.95 10.57 10.58
C SER A 48 1.63 10.38 12.05
N ALA A 49 2.12 11.27 12.92
CA ALA A 49 1.81 11.21 14.35
C ALA A 49 0.32 11.46 14.61
N GLN A 50 -0.26 12.45 13.95
CA GLN A 50 -1.69 12.74 14.07
C GLN A 50 -2.53 11.59 13.49
N ALA A 51 -2.12 11.05 12.35
CA ALA A 51 -2.81 9.94 11.71
C ALA A 51 -2.79 8.69 12.59
N MET A 52 -1.64 8.42 13.21
CA MET A 52 -1.53 7.30 14.13
C MET A 52 -2.49 7.44 15.30
N GLN A 53 -2.61 8.63 15.85
CA GLN A 53 -3.54 8.88 16.94
C GLN A 53 -4.99 8.71 16.48
N ALA A 54 -5.34 9.25 15.33
CA ALA A 54 -6.70 9.10 14.77
C ALA A 54 -7.06 7.63 14.56
N ALA A 55 -6.13 6.84 14.03
CA ALA A 55 -6.34 5.42 13.84
C ALA A 55 -6.52 4.70 15.17
N SER A 56 -5.69 5.04 16.16
CA SER A 56 -5.78 4.44 17.49
C SER A 56 -7.13 4.73 18.14
N GLU A 57 -7.60 5.96 18.05
CA GLU A 57 -8.90 6.34 18.59
C GLU A 57 -10.05 5.60 17.91
N ALA A 58 -9.87 5.26 16.63
CA ALA A 58 -10.87 4.50 15.87
C ALA A 58 -10.72 2.98 16.05
N GLY A 59 -9.73 2.53 16.80
CA GLY A 59 -9.50 1.11 17.06
C GLY A 59 -8.80 0.37 15.94
N MET A 60 -8.10 1.09 15.06
CA MET A 60 -7.38 0.49 13.93
C MET A 60 -5.88 0.53 14.14
N ALA A 61 -5.20 -0.45 13.56
CA ALA A 61 -3.74 -0.43 13.45
C ALA A 61 -3.31 0.59 12.38
N PHE A 62 -2.09 1.07 12.49
CA PHE A 62 -1.55 2.07 11.59
C PHE A 62 -0.10 1.77 11.28
N ALA A 63 0.29 1.95 10.01
CA ALA A 63 1.68 1.85 9.59
C ALA A 63 2.02 3.04 8.70
N HIS A 64 3.20 3.60 8.87
CA HIS A 64 3.69 4.68 8.03
C HIS A 64 4.86 4.18 7.20
N VAL A 65 4.69 4.20 5.87
CA VAL A 65 5.71 3.79 4.90
C VAL A 65 5.91 4.98 3.97
N PRO A 66 6.60 6.03 4.43
CA PRO A 66 6.72 7.26 3.63
C PRO A 66 7.38 6.95 2.29
N THR A 67 6.70 7.30 1.21
CA THR A 67 7.10 6.94 -0.14
C THR A 67 6.98 8.15 -1.05
N ALA A 68 8.10 8.70 -1.47
CA ALA A 68 8.09 9.75 -2.48
C ALA A 68 7.70 9.15 -3.82
N THR A 69 7.25 9.98 -4.75
CA THR A 69 6.77 9.51 -6.06
C THR A 69 7.81 8.65 -6.79
N HIS A 70 9.09 9.00 -6.68
CA HIS A 70 10.16 8.26 -7.34
C HIS A 70 10.56 6.97 -6.61
N GLU A 71 9.95 6.67 -5.47
CA GLU A 71 10.31 5.52 -4.64
C GLU A 71 9.29 4.38 -4.71
N VAL A 72 8.30 4.48 -5.59
CA VAL A 72 7.21 3.50 -5.62
C VAL A 72 7.66 2.07 -5.94
N PHE A 73 8.81 1.92 -6.59
CA PHE A 73 9.38 0.61 -6.88
C PHE A 73 10.60 0.28 -6.03
N ALA A 74 10.93 1.12 -5.06
CA ALA A 74 12.06 0.87 -4.17
C ALA A 74 11.82 -0.38 -3.35
N ASP A 75 12.87 -1.20 -3.21
CA ASP A 75 12.75 -2.47 -2.52
C ASP A 75 12.25 -2.32 -1.08
N GLU A 76 12.72 -1.31 -0.37
CA GLU A 76 12.28 -1.06 1.00
C GLU A 76 10.79 -0.80 1.08
N THR A 77 10.26 0.02 0.17
CA THR A 77 8.85 0.37 0.12
C THR A 77 7.99 -0.84 -0.20
N VAL A 78 8.36 -1.54 -1.27
CA VAL A 78 7.60 -2.70 -1.75
C VAL A 78 7.61 -3.82 -0.71
N SER A 79 8.79 -4.10 -0.13
CA SER A 79 8.92 -5.12 0.89
C SER A 79 8.15 -4.77 2.16
N ALA A 80 8.13 -3.50 2.55
CA ALA A 80 7.38 -3.07 3.72
C ALA A 80 5.88 -3.33 3.52
N LEU A 81 5.34 -2.98 2.36
CA LEU A 81 3.92 -3.23 2.10
C LEU A 81 3.63 -4.73 2.05
N ARG A 82 4.48 -5.52 1.41
CA ARG A 82 4.31 -6.98 1.37
C ARG A 82 4.24 -7.56 2.78
N ARG A 83 5.13 -7.11 3.65
CA ARG A 83 5.17 -7.59 5.04
C ARG A 83 3.89 -7.22 5.78
N ILE A 84 3.45 -5.99 5.64
CA ILE A 84 2.22 -5.52 6.28
C ILE A 84 1.03 -6.35 5.82
N LEU A 85 0.90 -6.58 4.52
CA LEU A 85 -0.21 -7.36 3.98
C LEU A 85 -0.17 -8.81 4.45
N ALA A 86 1.02 -9.40 4.56
CA ALA A 86 1.17 -10.77 5.02
C ALA A 86 0.82 -10.93 6.49
N GLN A 87 1.02 -9.90 7.30
CA GLN A 87 0.80 -9.94 8.73
C GLN A 87 -0.58 -9.44 9.16
N THR A 88 -1.34 -8.87 8.24
CA THR A 88 -2.64 -8.27 8.58
C THR A 88 -3.75 -9.17 8.06
N PRO A 89 -4.53 -9.79 8.94
CA PRO A 89 -5.55 -10.75 8.52
C PRO A 89 -6.79 -10.13 7.91
N GLY A 90 -7.04 -8.87 8.12
CA GLY A 90 -8.25 -8.20 7.64
C GLY A 90 -7.99 -7.20 6.53
N PRO A 91 -9.01 -6.45 6.13
CA PRO A 91 -8.87 -5.46 5.07
C PRO A 91 -7.94 -4.33 5.46
N VAL A 92 -7.12 -3.93 4.49
CA VAL A 92 -6.14 -2.84 4.64
C VAL A 92 -6.54 -1.69 3.73
N LEU A 93 -6.50 -0.48 4.27
CA LEU A 93 -6.70 0.75 3.52
C LEU A 93 -5.36 1.46 3.41
N ALA A 94 -4.84 1.59 2.19
CA ALA A 94 -3.60 2.32 1.95
C ALA A 94 -3.94 3.69 1.39
N MET A 95 -3.23 4.71 1.84
CA MET A 95 -3.48 6.06 1.37
C MET A 95 -2.19 6.80 1.01
N CYS A 96 -2.32 7.73 0.10
CA CYS A 96 -1.29 8.68 -0.28
C CYS A 96 -1.98 10.00 -0.61
N ALA A 97 -1.35 10.88 -1.38
CA ALA A 97 -2.00 12.16 -1.69
C ALA A 97 -3.29 11.96 -2.51
N SER A 98 -3.28 11.08 -3.51
CA SER A 98 -4.41 10.87 -4.42
C SER A 98 -4.94 9.44 -4.48
N GLY A 99 -4.22 8.48 -3.92
CA GLY A 99 -4.55 7.07 -4.03
C GLY A 99 -3.77 6.34 -5.13
N GLN A 100 -3.28 7.04 -6.14
CA GLN A 100 -2.59 6.39 -7.24
C GLN A 100 -1.25 5.79 -6.84
N ARG A 101 -0.48 6.49 -6.03
CA ARG A 101 0.81 5.99 -5.54
C ARG A 101 0.60 4.69 -4.74
N ALA A 102 -0.43 4.65 -3.90
CA ALA A 102 -0.76 3.46 -3.14
C ALA A 102 -1.12 2.29 -4.06
N ALA A 103 -1.85 2.55 -5.14
CA ALA A 103 -2.19 1.53 -6.14
C ALA A 103 -0.92 1.00 -6.82
N ILE A 104 0.03 1.87 -7.15
CA ILE A 104 1.27 1.47 -7.79
C ILE A 104 2.12 0.60 -6.87
N VAL A 105 2.26 0.99 -5.60
CA VAL A 105 3.05 0.21 -4.65
C VAL A 105 2.41 -1.16 -4.41
N TRP A 106 1.07 -1.21 -4.33
CA TRP A 106 0.36 -2.48 -4.25
C TRP A 106 0.65 -3.36 -5.47
N ALA A 107 0.63 -2.75 -6.66
CA ALA A 107 0.92 -3.48 -7.89
C ALA A 107 2.32 -4.07 -7.86
N ALA A 108 3.31 -3.28 -7.46
CA ALA A 108 4.69 -3.73 -7.35
C ALA A 108 4.83 -4.88 -6.35
N ALA A 109 4.19 -4.77 -5.20
CA ALA A 109 4.22 -5.80 -4.17
C ALA A 109 3.58 -7.09 -4.67
N THR A 110 2.43 -6.98 -5.33
CA THR A 110 1.66 -8.14 -5.79
C THR A 110 2.34 -8.82 -6.98
N ALA A 111 3.00 -8.05 -7.84
CA ALA A 111 3.70 -8.59 -9.01
C ALA A 111 4.83 -9.53 -8.63
N ARG A 112 5.34 -9.47 -7.40
CA ARG A 112 6.36 -10.40 -6.93
C ARG A 112 5.81 -11.81 -6.72
N ALA A 113 4.50 -11.97 -6.64
CA ALA A 113 3.89 -13.26 -6.34
C ALA A 113 2.72 -13.63 -7.26
N ALA A 114 2.32 -12.75 -8.17
CA ALA A 114 1.18 -13.00 -9.06
C ALA A 114 1.50 -12.50 -10.47
N PRO A 115 0.85 -13.06 -11.50
CA PRO A 115 1.08 -12.63 -12.89
C PRO A 115 0.76 -11.15 -13.08
N VAL A 116 1.65 -10.45 -13.77
CA VAL A 116 1.50 -9.01 -14.01
C VAL A 116 0.19 -8.69 -14.73
N GLY A 117 -0.23 -9.54 -15.66
CA GLY A 117 -1.50 -9.35 -16.35
C GLY A 117 -2.69 -9.31 -15.41
N HIS A 118 -2.70 -10.17 -14.40
CA HIS A 118 -3.77 -10.18 -13.39
C HIS A 118 -3.74 -8.90 -12.54
N VAL A 119 -2.54 -8.44 -12.18
CA VAL A 119 -2.37 -7.22 -11.39
C VAL A 119 -2.92 -6.03 -12.15
N LEU A 120 -2.52 -5.88 -13.40
CA LEU A 120 -2.98 -4.77 -14.25
C LEU A 120 -4.49 -4.83 -14.49
N ASP A 121 -5.04 -6.02 -14.65
CA ASP A 121 -6.48 -6.18 -14.85
C ASP A 121 -7.28 -5.74 -13.62
N LYS A 122 -6.84 -6.14 -12.43
CA LYS A 122 -7.51 -5.70 -11.19
C LYS A 122 -7.48 -4.19 -11.03
N LEU A 123 -6.34 -3.58 -11.36
CA LEU A 123 -6.21 -2.13 -11.28
C LEU A 123 -7.11 -1.43 -12.29
N ALA A 124 -7.15 -1.93 -13.52
CA ALA A 124 -8.02 -1.36 -14.55
C ALA A 124 -9.49 -1.43 -14.14
N LYS A 125 -9.93 -2.54 -13.57
CA LYS A 125 -11.30 -2.68 -13.07
C LYS A 125 -11.61 -1.74 -11.94
N ALA A 126 -10.60 -1.35 -11.17
CA ALA A 126 -10.75 -0.38 -10.08
C ALA A 126 -10.65 1.07 -10.57
N GLY A 127 -10.38 1.29 -11.86
CA GLY A 127 -10.27 2.63 -12.42
C GLY A 127 -8.85 3.15 -12.59
N PHE A 128 -7.85 2.30 -12.38
CA PHE A 128 -6.43 2.68 -12.53
C PHE A 128 -5.85 2.04 -13.77
N ASP A 129 -5.70 2.83 -14.84
CA ASP A 129 -5.05 2.33 -16.06
C ASP A 129 -3.55 2.51 -15.93
N LEU A 130 -2.90 1.46 -15.46
CA LEU A 130 -1.46 1.46 -15.21
C LEU A 130 -0.70 0.50 -16.14
N ALA A 131 -1.28 0.22 -17.31
CA ALA A 131 -0.65 -0.68 -18.29
C ALA A 131 0.75 -0.18 -18.70
N PHE A 132 0.98 1.13 -18.67
CA PHE A 132 2.28 1.70 -19.02
C PHE A 132 3.39 1.32 -18.02
N LEU A 133 3.03 0.74 -16.87
CA LEU A 133 4.00 0.28 -15.87
C LEU A 133 4.34 -1.21 -16.02
N ARG A 134 3.88 -1.86 -17.08
CA ARG A 134 4.08 -3.30 -17.25
C ARG A 134 5.54 -3.73 -17.09
N ASP A 135 6.45 -3.01 -17.73
CA ASP A 135 7.88 -3.39 -17.66
C ASP A 135 8.43 -3.26 -16.25
N ASP A 136 8.03 -2.22 -15.53
CA ASP A 136 8.44 -2.04 -14.15
C ASP A 136 7.89 -3.16 -13.25
N LEU A 137 6.67 -3.60 -13.52
CA LEU A 137 6.05 -4.67 -12.75
C LEU A 137 6.68 -6.03 -13.08
N GLU A 138 7.04 -6.26 -14.34
CA GLU A 138 7.77 -7.47 -14.71
C GLU A 138 9.14 -7.52 -14.03
N ALA A 139 9.78 -6.37 -13.90
CA ALA A 139 11.05 -6.30 -13.18
C ALA A 139 10.89 -6.70 -11.71
N GLN A 140 9.76 -6.35 -11.08
CA GLN A 140 9.48 -6.77 -9.72
C GLN A 140 9.32 -8.29 -9.62
N ALA A 141 8.66 -8.90 -10.58
CA ALA A 141 8.50 -10.36 -10.61
C ALA A 141 9.85 -11.07 -10.72
N HIS A 142 10.73 -10.57 -11.59
CA HIS A 142 12.08 -11.12 -11.73
C HIS A 142 12.91 -10.93 -10.48
N ARG A 143 12.73 -9.82 -9.80
CA ARG A 143 13.45 -9.53 -8.56
C ARG A 143 13.14 -10.55 -7.49
N GLU A 144 11.88 -10.93 -7.34
CA GLU A 144 11.50 -11.96 -6.37
C GLU A 144 12.15 -13.30 -6.70
N THR A 145 12.12 -13.67 -7.97
CA THR A 145 12.75 -14.91 -8.43
C THR A 145 14.25 -14.89 -8.15
N TRP A 146 14.90 -13.76 -8.43
CA TRP A 146 16.33 -13.62 -8.21
C TRP A 146 16.67 -13.77 -6.73
N GLN A 147 15.92 -13.13 -5.86
CA GLN A 147 16.13 -13.22 -4.42
C GLN A 147 15.95 -14.65 -3.93
N GLY A 148 14.97 -15.36 -4.46
CA GLY A 148 14.74 -16.74 -4.12
C GLY A 148 15.88 -17.64 -4.54
N ALA A 149 16.47 -17.38 -5.72
CA ALA A 149 17.60 -18.16 -6.21
C ALA A 149 18.84 -17.99 -5.35
N GLU A 150 19.02 -16.83 -4.75
CA GLU A 150 20.14 -16.58 -3.86
C GLU A 150 19.89 -17.06 -2.45
N GLY A 151 18.70 -17.47 -2.18
CA GLY A 151 18.38 -18.07 -0.90
C GLY A 151 18.46 -17.12 0.25
N GLN A 152 18.20 -15.83 0.02
CA GLN A 152 18.77 -14.98 0.92
C GLN A 152 17.93 -14.27 1.87
N PRO A 153 17.29 -13.44 1.60
CA PRO A 153 16.84 -12.43 2.50
C PRO A 153 15.53 -12.68 3.12
N ALA A 154 14.88 -13.74 2.76
CA ALA A 154 13.55 -13.98 3.28
C ALA A 154 13.52 -13.94 4.80
N ALA A 155 14.50 -14.55 5.44
CA ALA A 155 14.57 -14.56 6.89
C ALA A 155 14.77 -13.17 7.46
N THR A 156 15.61 -12.39 6.82
CA THR A 156 15.91 -11.03 7.27
C THR A 156 14.69 -10.13 7.19
N LEU A 157 13.95 -10.25 6.10
CA LEU A 157 12.75 -9.43 5.91
C LEU A 157 11.67 -9.75 6.92
N VAL A 158 11.54 -11.02 7.27
CA VAL A 158 10.53 -11.45 8.22
C VAL A 158 10.86 -10.95 9.62
N ALA A 159 12.12 -10.83 9.94
CA ALA A 159 12.55 -10.41 11.27
C ALA A 159 12.17 -8.97 11.60
N ALA A 160 11.99 -8.15 10.62
CA ALA A 160 11.57 -6.78 10.89
C ALA A 160 10.09 -6.70 11.25
#